data_143b73f1f3ae9d3c6a00c58d55b1b828
#
_entry.id   143b73f1f3ae9d3c6a00c58d55b1b828
#
_cell.length_a   1.000
_cell.length_b   1.000
_cell.length_c   1.000
_cell.angle_alpha   90.00
_cell.angle_beta   90.00
_cell.angle_gamma   90.00
#
_symmetry.space_group_name_H-M   'P 1'
#
loop_
_entity.id
_entity.type
_entity.pdbx_description
1 polymer ?
#
loop_
_entity_poly.entity_id
_entity_poly.type
_entity_poly.pdbx_seq_one_letter_code
_entity_poly.pdbx_strand_id
1 'polypeptide(L)'
;MEMKEQLEQLSARMDHLEHENARLDAVVQIQNIMSLYSYYHASNMHKACAELFARHTPGVAVDIPHIGVYDSGYEGIIRCYEIAHESLTPTEESKKGMMMLRPFTTPVIQVAADGKTAKGLWLSPGLTTGGNPQIGY
;
A
#
# COMPACT_ATOMS: atom_id res chain seq x y z
N MET A 1 17.44 29.79 -37.44
CA MET A 1 17.76 29.86 -36.00
C MET A 1 16.48 29.78 -35.16
N GLU A 2 15.57 30.69 -35.41
CA GLU A 2 14.31 30.77 -34.60
C GLU A 2 13.48 29.50 -34.57
N MET A 3 13.25 28.82 -35.70
CA MET A 3 12.43 27.57 -35.77
C MET A 3 13.12 26.39 -34.99
N LYS A 4 14.43 26.26 -35.06
CA LYS A 4 15.17 25.23 -34.35
C LYS A 4 15.08 25.44 -32.85
N GLU A 5 15.21 26.67 -32.42
CA GLU A 5 15.13 27.05 -31.00
C GLU A 5 13.72 26.82 -30.44
N GLN A 6 12.67 27.13 -31.23
CA GLN A 6 11.29 26.84 -30.89
C GLN A 6 11.03 25.32 -30.76
N LEU A 7 11.59 24.50 -31.65
CA LEU A 7 11.48 23.05 -31.58
C LEU A 7 12.17 22.49 -30.33
N GLU A 8 13.35 22.98 -29.98
CA GLU A 8 14.07 22.59 -28.78
C GLU A 8 13.29 22.96 -27.51
N GLN A 9 12.70 24.15 -27.46
CA GLN A 9 11.86 24.60 -26.36
C GLN A 9 10.59 23.75 -26.22
N LEU A 10 9.94 23.41 -27.36
CA LEU A 10 8.75 22.53 -27.34
C LEU A 10 9.10 21.12 -26.86
N SER A 11 10.21 20.55 -27.32
CA SER A 11 10.68 19.25 -26.87
C SER A 11 10.93 19.24 -25.36
N ALA A 12 11.67 20.21 -24.83
CA ALA A 12 11.93 20.32 -23.42
C ALA A 12 10.65 20.48 -22.56
N ARG A 13 9.66 21.20 -23.10
CA ARG A 13 8.35 21.34 -22.46
C ARG A 13 7.56 20.04 -22.47
N MET A 14 7.60 19.29 -23.57
CA MET A 14 6.98 17.97 -23.65
C MET A 14 7.60 17.00 -22.65
N ASP A 15 8.92 16.91 -22.60
CA ASP A 15 9.62 16.04 -21.66
C ASP A 15 9.27 16.38 -20.20
N HIS A 16 9.17 17.65 -19.88
CA HIS A 16 8.73 18.11 -18.56
C HIS A 16 7.30 17.69 -18.25
N LEU A 17 6.37 17.87 -19.18
CA LEU A 17 4.97 17.50 -19.00
C LEU A 17 4.80 15.99 -18.88
N GLU A 18 5.52 15.20 -19.66
CA GLU A 18 5.51 13.74 -19.57
C GLU A 18 6.01 13.29 -18.18
N HIS A 19 7.08 13.90 -17.69
CA HIS A 19 7.60 13.59 -16.36
C HIS A 19 6.61 13.94 -15.24
N GLU A 20 5.99 15.12 -15.28
CA GLU A 20 4.97 15.50 -14.30
C GLU A 20 3.72 14.62 -14.39
N ASN A 21 3.31 14.24 -15.61
CA ASN A 21 2.19 13.31 -15.81
C ASN A 21 2.49 11.93 -15.20
N ALA A 22 3.70 11.41 -15.39
CA ALA A 22 4.12 10.15 -14.77
C ALA A 22 4.10 10.22 -13.22
N ARG A 23 4.48 11.35 -12.65
CA ARG A 23 4.40 11.57 -11.19
C ARG A 23 2.96 11.62 -10.69
N LEU A 24 2.05 12.25 -11.42
CA LEU A 24 0.63 12.29 -11.08
C LEU A 24 -0.01 10.91 -11.22
N ASP A 25 0.32 10.16 -12.27
CA ASP A 25 -0.14 8.78 -12.45
C ASP A 25 0.33 7.89 -11.29
N ALA A 26 1.57 8.03 -10.84
CA ALA A 26 2.10 7.32 -9.69
C ALA A 26 1.26 7.57 -8.42
N VAL A 27 0.77 8.80 -8.19
CA VAL A 27 -0.12 9.10 -7.06
C VAL A 27 -1.40 8.27 -7.14
N VAL A 28 -2.03 8.20 -8.32
CA VAL A 28 -3.26 7.41 -8.54
C VAL A 28 -2.99 5.92 -8.33
N GLN A 29 -1.89 5.39 -8.86
CA GLN A 29 -1.51 3.99 -8.68
C GLN A 29 -1.26 3.65 -7.21
N ILE A 30 -0.58 4.50 -6.46
CA ILE A 30 -0.35 4.31 -5.02
C ILE A 30 -1.68 4.30 -4.25
N GLN A 31 -2.62 5.19 -4.57
CA GLN A 31 -3.95 5.18 -3.96
C GLN A 31 -4.69 3.87 -4.27
N ASN A 32 -4.62 3.38 -5.49
CA ASN A 32 -5.26 2.13 -5.89
C ASN A 32 -4.65 0.93 -5.15
N ILE A 33 -3.32 0.86 -5.01
CA ILE A 33 -2.64 -0.20 -4.25
C ILE A 33 -3.10 -0.19 -2.80
N MET A 34 -3.18 0.97 -2.15
CA MET A 34 -3.64 1.07 -0.76
C MET A 34 -5.12 0.72 -0.60
N SER A 35 -5.94 1.04 -1.59
CA SER A 35 -7.34 0.62 -1.63
C SER A 35 -7.47 -0.89 -1.77
N LEU A 36 -6.71 -1.51 -2.67
CA LEU A 36 -6.66 -2.97 -2.82
C LEU A 36 -6.19 -3.66 -1.53
N TYR A 37 -5.16 -3.11 -0.88
CA TYR A 37 -4.72 -3.62 0.42
C TYR A 37 -5.85 -3.60 1.45
N SER A 38 -6.62 -2.51 1.53
CA SER A 38 -7.78 -2.42 2.42
C SER A 38 -8.81 -3.51 2.15
N TYR A 39 -9.19 -3.71 0.88
CA TYR A 39 -10.15 -4.74 0.48
C TYR A 39 -9.63 -6.16 0.77
N TYR A 40 -8.40 -6.46 0.41
CA TYR A 40 -7.80 -7.77 0.64
C TYR A 40 -7.68 -8.08 2.12
N HIS A 41 -7.23 -7.11 2.91
CA HIS A 41 -7.11 -7.28 4.36
C HIS A 41 -8.48 -7.49 5.03
N ALA A 42 -9.48 -6.68 4.67
CA ALA A 42 -10.85 -6.82 5.20
C ALA A 42 -11.50 -8.16 4.80
N SER A 43 -11.09 -8.74 3.69
CA SER A 43 -11.60 -10.03 3.17
C SER A 43 -10.75 -11.23 3.59
N ASN A 44 -9.76 -11.05 4.48
CA ASN A 44 -8.80 -12.09 4.89
C ASN A 44 -8.03 -12.73 3.71
N MET A 45 -7.79 -11.96 2.65
CA MET A 45 -7.02 -12.38 1.48
C MET A 45 -5.52 -12.11 1.72
N HIS A 46 -4.95 -12.76 2.73
CA HIS A 46 -3.60 -12.44 3.23
C HIS A 46 -2.52 -12.62 2.17
N LYS A 47 -2.61 -13.66 1.36
CA LYS A 47 -1.67 -13.86 0.24
C LYS A 47 -1.71 -12.70 -0.75
N ALA A 48 -2.90 -12.23 -1.11
CA ALA A 48 -3.05 -11.08 -2.00
C ALA A 48 -2.50 -9.78 -1.37
N CYS A 49 -2.61 -9.61 -0.04
CA CYS A 49 -1.92 -8.52 0.65
C CYS A 49 -0.41 -8.59 0.48
N ALA A 50 0.19 -9.76 0.67
CA ALA A 50 1.64 -9.95 0.50
C ALA A 50 2.10 -9.64 -0.93
N GLU A 51 1.29 -9.99 -1.94
CA GLU A 51 1.60 -9.74 -3.35
C GLU A 51 1.64 -8.25 -3.74
N LEU A 52 1.08 -7.35 -2.93
CA LEU A 52 1.16 -5.90 -3.15
C LEU A 52 2.53 -5.31 -2.78
N PHE A 53 3.35 -6.04 -2.04
CA PHE A 53 4.68 -5.58 -1.64
C PHE A 53 5.73 -5.80 -2.72
N ALA A 54 6.75 -4.95 -2.72
CA ALA A 54 7.85 -4.99 -3.69
C ALA A 54 8.73 -6.23 -3.49
N ARG A 55 8.49 -7.27 -4.30
CA ARG A 55 9.11 -8.60 -4.17
C ARG A 55 10.64 -8.59 -4.32
N HIS A 56 11.16 -7.73 -5.18
CA HIS A 56 12.59 -7.70 -5.54
C HIS A 56 13.32 -6.46 -5.00
N THR A 57 12.67 -5.65 -4.17
CA THR A 57 13.30 -4.47 -3.58
C THR A 57 14.03 -4.87 -2.29
N PRO A 58 15.35 -4.64 -2.20
CA PRO A 58 16.07 -4.87 -0.96
C PRO A 58 15.49 -4.04 0.19
N GLY A 59 15.41 -4.66 1.38
CA GLY A 59 14.95 -3.98 2.58
C GLY A 59 13.44 -3.75 2.64
N VAL A 60 12.64 -4.41 1.79
CA VAL A 60 11.18 -4.39 1.99
C VAL A 60 10.85 -4.97 3.35
N ALA A 61 10.02 -4.25 4.11
CA ALA A 61 9.68 -4.61 5.48
C ALA A 61 8.27 -4.13 5.81
N VAL A 62 7.68 -4.72 6.84
CA VAL A 62 6.44 -4.26 7.46
C VAL A 62 6.61 -4.22 8.97
N ASP A 63 6.16 -3.14 9.57
CA ASP A 63 6.08 -2.96 11.01
C ASP A 63 4.62 -2.74 11.39
N ILE A 64 4.07 -3.66 12.16
CA ILE A 64 2.68 -3.57 12.62
C ILE A 64 2.71 -3.50 14.15
N PRO A 65 2.32 -2.36 14.75
CA PRO A 65 2.24 -2.23 16.20
C PRO A 65 1.48 -3.41 16.81
N HIS A 66 1.99 -3.98 17.88
CA HIS A 66 1.45 -5.13 18.62
C HIS A 66 1.52 -6.50 17.91
N ILE A 67 1.91 -6.56 16.64
CA ILE A 67 2.15 -7.82 15.92
C ILE A 67 3.64 -8.08 15.77
N GLY A 68 4.40 -7.09 15.30
CA GLY A 68 5.85 -7.17 15.20
C GLY A 68 6.44 -6.51 13.97
N VAL A 69 7.75 -6.53 13.93
CA VAL A 69 8.56 -6.04 12.81
C VAL A 69 9.01 -7.23 11.97
N TYR A 70 8.76 -7.17 10.66
CA TYR A 70 9.13 -8.19 9.69
C TYR A 70 10.02 -7.53 8.63
N ASP A 71 11.32 -7.57 8.84
CA ASP A 71 12.34 -6.83 8.09
C ASP A 71 13.32 -7.73 7.30
N SER A 72 13.03 -9.02 7.20
CA SER A 72 13.84 -9.99 6.44
C SER A 72 13.53 -9.99 4.94
N GLY A 73 13.22 -8.83 4.37
CA GLY A 73 12.87 -8.71 2.96
C GLY A 73 11.51 -9.33 2.66
N TYR A 74 11.30 -9.77 1.42
CA TYR A 74 10.01 -10.31 1.00
C TYR A 74 9.60 -11.57 1.78
N GLU A 75 10.56 -12.35 2.28
CA GLU A 75 10.27 -13.47 3.18
C GLU A 75 9.62 -13.00 4.49
N GLY A 76 10.05 -11.85 5.02
CA GLY A 76 9.39 -11.21 6.17
C GLY A 76 7.93 -10.86 5.87
N ILE A 77 7.64 -10.36 4.66
CA ILE A 77 6.27 -10.07 4.23
C ILE A 77 5.41 -11.36 4.21
N ILE A 78 5.93 -12.44 3.63
CA ILE A 78 5.25 -13.75 3.62
C ILE A 78 4.99 -14.23 5.06
N ARG A 79 5.97 -14.14 5.94
CA ARG A 79 5.81 -14.55 7.35
C ARG A 79 4.76 -13.72 8.07
N CYS A 80 4.67 -12.43 7.79
CA CYS A 80 3.66 -11.56 8.36
C CYS A 80 2.25 -11.92 7.87
N TYR A 81 2.05 -11.96 6.56
CA TYR A 81 0.72 -12.08 5.98
C TYR A 81 0.24 -13.52 5.82
N GLU A 82 1.06 -14.43 5.34
CA GLU A 82 0.64 -15.81 5.06
C GLU A 82 0.76 -16.73 6.30
N ILE A 83 1.58 -16.38 7.29
CA ILE A 83 1.76 -17.21 8.48
C ILE A 83 1.10 -16.56 9.70
N ALA A 84 1.54 -15.37 10.09
CA ALA A 84 1.06 -14.74 11.32
C ALA A 84 -0.41 -14.33 11.22
N HIS A 85 -0.83 -13.68 10.11
CA HIS A 85 -2.23 -13.30 9.91
C HIS A 85 -3.14 -14.50 9.69
N GLU A 86 -2.68 -15.52 8.96
CA GLU A 86 -3.45 -16.76 8.75
C GLU A 86 -3.73 -17.46 10.09
N SER A 87 -2.76 -17.50 10.99
CA SER A 87 -2.95 -18.07 12.33
C SER A 87 -3.98 -17.33 13.19
N LEU A 88 -4.23 -16.04 12.87
CA LEU A 88 -5.22 -15.20 13.53
C LEU A 88 -6.58 -15.22 12.81
N THR A 89 -6.67 -15.88 11.65
CA THR A 89 -7.93 -15.93 10.89
C THR A 89 -8.96 -16.73 11.67
N PRO A 90 -10.14 -16.16 11.92
CA PRO A 90 -11.20 -16.83 12.67
C PRO A 90 -11.68 -18.08 11.96
N THR A 91 -12.11 -19.09 12.73
CA THR A 91 -12.81 -20.26 12.20
C THR A 91 -14.13 -19.87 11.56
N GLU A 92 -14.70 -20.70 10.68
CA GLU A 92 -16.00 -20.43 10.04
C GLU A 92 -17.12 -20.16 11.05
N GLU A 93 -17.06 -20.76 12.21
CA GLU A 93 -18.05 -20.55 13.27
C GLU A 93 -17.86 -19.21 13.98
N SER A 94 -16.62 -18.80 14.24
CA SER A 94 -16.31 -17.52 14.88
C SER A 94 -16.42 -16.31 13.90
N LYS A 95 -16.48 -16.55 12.59
CA LYS A 95 -16.73 -15.52 11.57
C LYS A 95 -18.18 -15.04 11.56
N LYS A 96 -19.13 -15.80 12.11
CA LYS A 96 -20.54 -15.39 12.12
C LYS A 96 -20.72 -14.09 12.91
N GLY A 97 -21.19 -13.05 12.20
CA GLY A 97 -21.36 -11.71 12.77
C GLY A 97 -20.08 -10.90 12.91
N MET A 98 -18.94 -11.44 12.47
CA MET A 98 -17.69 -10.70 12.44
C MET A 98 -17.65 -9.72 11.24
N MET A 99 -17.31 -8.49 11.52
CA MET A 99 -17.00 -7.49 10.51
C MET A 99 -15.62 -6.92 10.81
N MET A 100 -14.75 -6.91 9.81
CA MET A 100 -13.47 -6.22 9.88
C MET A 100 -13.47 -5.13 8.80
N LEU A 101 -13.39 -3.88 9.23
CA LEU A 101 -13.31 -2.74 8.33
C LEU A 101 -12.08 -1.92 8.68
N ARG A 102 -11.19 -1.77 7.71
CA ARG A 102 -9.95 -0.97 7.83
C ARG A 102 -9.75 -0.12 6.58
N PRO A 103 -10.59 0.91 6.36
CA PRO A 103 -10.42 1.81 5.24
C PRO A 103 -9.14 2.64 5.42
N PHE A 104 -8.46 2.91 4.32
CA PHE A 104 -7.38 3.89 4.25
C PHE A 104 -7.95 5.19 3.69
N THR A 105 -8.02 6.22 4.53
CA THR A 105 -8.66 7.50 4.21
C THR A 105 -7.66 8.64 4.29
N THR A 106 -8.05 9.81 3.76
CA THR A 106 -7.25 11.06 3.85
C THR A 106 -5.79 10.88 3.40
N PRO A 107 -5.54 10.40 2.16
CA PRO A 107 -4.18 10.15 1.70
C PRO A 107 -3.37 11.44 1.57
N VAL A 108 -2.13 11.41 2.04
CA VAL A 108 -1.09 12.38 1.70
C VAL A 108 0.03 11.62 1.01
N ILE A 109 0.25 11.88 -0.26
CA ILE A 109 1.23 11.16 -1.09
C ILE A 109 2.21 12.15 -1.69
N GLN A 110 3.50 11.89 -1.53
CA GLN A 110 4.59 12.68 -2.07
C GLN A 110 5.48 11.79 -2.93
N VAL A 111 5.46 12.02 -4.24
CA VAL A 111 6.36 11.36 -5.19
C VAL A 111 7.64 12.19 -5.31
N ALA A 112 8.79 11.54 -5.23
CA ALA A 112 10.09 12.20 -5.39
C ALA A 112 10.22 12.87 -6.76
N ALA A 113 11.07 13.88 -6.86
CA ALA A 113 11.27 14.64 -8.10
C ALA A 113 11.77 13.77 -9.26
N ASP A 114 12.50 12.69 -8.98
CA ASP A 114 12.97 11.73 -9.98
C ASP A 114 11.93 10.65 -10.35
N GLY A 115 10.74 10.66 -9.74
CA GLY A 115 9.66 9.71 -9.96
C GLY A 115 9.91 8.28 -9.47
N LYS A 116 11.04 8.00 -8.80
CA LYS A 116 11.44 6.62 -8.45
C LYS A 116 10.97 6.16 -7.09
N THR A 117 10.69 7.09 -6.19
CA THR A 117 10.25 6.79 -4.82
C THR A 117 9.08 7.67 -4.43
N ALA A 118 8.30 7.19 -3.47
CA ALA A 118 7.21 7.97 -2.89
C ALA A 118 7.08 7.70 -1.39
N LYS A 119 6.47 8.66 -0.70
CA LYS A 119 6.01 8.52 0.69
C LYS A 119 4.51 8.71 0.73
N GLY A 120 3.84 7.90 1.54
CA GLY A 120 2.40 8.01 1.73
C GLY A 120 2.02 7.93 3.20
N LEU A 121 0.97 8.66 3.55
CA LEU A 121 0.35 8.64 4.88
C LEU A 121 -1.16 8.52 4.70
N TRP A 122 -1.79 7.67 5.51
CA TRP A 122 -3.25 7.48 5.55
C TRP A 122 -3.74 7.38 6.98
N LEU A 123 -4.96 7.79 7.20
CA LEU A 123 -5.70 7.39 8.40
C LEU A 123 -6.42 6.07 8.13
N SER A 124 -6.31 5.14 9.08
CA SER A 124 -7.03 3.86 9.01
C SER A 124 -7.88 3.68 10.27
N PRO A 125 -9.10 4.26 10.32
CA PRO A 125 -10.02 3.99 11.41
C PRO A 125 -10.47 2.53 11.31
N GLY A 126 -9.99 1.69 12.23
CA GLY A 126 -10.35 0.28 12.28
C GLY A 126 -11.63 0.05 13.07
N LEU A 127 -12.52 -0.79 12.51
CA LEU A 127 -13.67 -1.32 13.21
C LEU A 127 -13.69 -2.83 13.08
N THR A 128 -13.76 -3.53 14.21
CA THR A 128 -13.90 -4.98 14.23
C THR A 128 -15.05 -5.33 15.17
N THR A 129 -16.00 -6.14 14.69
CA THR A 129 -17.08 -6.69 15.49
C THR A 129 -16.92 -8.21 15.58
N GLY A 130 -17.27 -8.80 16.71
CA GLY A 130 -17.15 -10.24 16.89
C GLY A 130 -15.69 -10.68 16.92
N GLY A 131 -15.14 -10.85 18.03
CA GLY A 131 -13.78 -11.28 18.30
C GLY A 131 -13.59 -11.37 19.80
N ASN A 132 -12.48 -11.90 20.23
CA ASN A 132 -12.17 -11.98 21.64
C ASN A 132 -12.28 -10.56 22.26
N PRO A 133 -13.22 -10.32 23.20
CA PRO A 133 -13.43 -9.00 23.81
C PRO A 133 -12.21 -8.46 24.58
N GLN A 134 -11.14 -9.23 24.66
CA GLN A 134 -9.87 -8.82 25.29
C GLN A 134 -8.94 -8.06 24.32
N ILE A 135 -9.27 -7.97 23.04
CA ILE A 135 -8.54 -7.11 22.10
C ILE A 135 -9.45 -5.92 21.76
N GLY A 136 -9.69 -5.08 22.77
CA GLY A 136 -10.28 -3.77 22.55
C GLY A 136 -9.24 -2.81 21.99
N TYR A 137 -9.48 -2.27 20.83
CA TYR A 137 -8.81 -1.07 20.33
C TYR A 137 -9.71 0.12 20.57
#